data_62db66b11ec1a947d7b6876e2287de16
#
_entry.id   62db66b11ec1a947d7b6876e2287de16
#
_cell.length_a   1.000
_cell.length_b   1.000
_cell.length_c   1.000
_cell.angle_alpha   90.00
_cell.angle_beta   90.00
_cell.angle_gamma   90.00
#
_symmetry.space_group_name_H-M   'P 1'
#
loop_
_entity.id
_entity.type
_entity.pdbx_description
1 polymer ?
#
loop_
_entity_poly.entity_id
_entity_poly.type
_entity_poly.pdbx_seq_one_letter_code
_entity_poly.pdbx_strand_id
1 'polypeptide(L)'
;MKRLTAILTILLCITAAGQNVVTDFAKTLSDACASFGYTYSMSGQVPLSGSGTIRLQGDSFIMKGDGLEVYCDGATRWTVDTAAEECYIESVKEGGLDYEANPALLVGAVDKAFKLKKTVSTTFNGQKVTQAVLEPATKDGNITELSLMLTSAKKPAGLLVNTSDGNVITVTVKDFTLTPTTAREAFALDTKKLNKDYFITDLR
;
A
#
# COMPACT_ATOMS: atom_id res chain seq x y z
N MET A 1 -57.99 -7.46 15.45
CA MET A 1 -57.66 -6.93 14.14
C MET A 1 -56.81 -5.68 14.33
N LYS A 2 -55.63 -5.58 13.84
CA LYS A 2 -54.54 -4.55 13.89
C LYS A 2 -53.31 -5.04 14.65
N ARG A 3 -52.44 -5.71 13.92
CA ARG A 3 -51.01 -5.79 14.24
C ARG A 3 -50.29 -6.03 12.93
N LEU A 4 -49.76 -4.97 12.34
CA LEU A 4 -48.67 -5.02 11.37
C LEU A 4 -48.16 -3.61 11.24
N THR A 5 -46.94 -3.37 11.69
CA THR A 5 -46.02 -2.37 11.12
C THR A 5 -44.97 -1.99 12.17
N ALA A 6 -43.84 -2.63 12.14
CA ALA A 6 -42.59 -2.08 12.69
C ALA A 6 -41.40 -3.06 12.43
N ILE A 7 -41.03 -3.26 11.19
CA ILE A 7 -39.73 -3.84 10.85
C ILE A 7 -39.34 -3.26 9.48
N LEU A 8 -38.75 -2.09 9.45
CA LEU A 8 -37.94 -1.63 8.29
C LEU A 8 -37.25 -0.31 8.63
N THR A 9 -36.20 -0.31 9.43
CA THR A 9 -35.30 0.88 9.54
C THR A 9 -33.98 0.51 10.22
N ILE A 10 -33.25 -0.51 9.80
CA ILE A 10 -31.91 -0.81 10.35
C ILE A 10 -30.91 -1.16 9.23
N LEU A 11 -31.01 -0.62 8.06
CA LEU A 11 -30.04 -0.99 7.01
C LEU A 11 -29.32 0.18 6.32
N LEU A 12 -29.35 1.39 6.83
CA LEU A 12 -28.76 2.54 6.11
C LEU A 12 -27.62 3.29 6.82
N CYS A 13 -27.14 2.84 7.97
CA CYS A 13 -26.08 3.57 8.70
C CYS A 13 -24.66 3.02 8.55
N ILE A 14 -24.44 1.95 7.76
CA ILE A 14 -23.13 1.26 7.74
C ILE A 14 -22.17 1.88 6.72
N THR A 15 -22.65 2.54 5.69
CA THR A 15 -21.80 3.04 4.59
C THR A 15 -21.08 4.36 4.91
N ALA A 16 -21.72 5.26 5.64
CA ALA A 16 -21.11 6.59 5.93
C ALA A 16 -19.94 6.51 6.93
N ALA A 17 -20.03 5.64 7.95
CA ALA A 17 -18.95 5.46 8.91
C ALA A 17 -17.72 4.78 8.30
N GLY A 18 -17.93 3.91 7.29
CA GLY A 18 -16.82 3.22 6.63
C GLY A 18 -16.02 4.10 5.67
N GLN A 19 -16.67 4.99 4.94
CA GLN A 19 -16.00 5.94 4.05
C GLN A 19 -15.05 6.85 4.84
N ASN A 20 -15.44 7.28 6.02
CA ASN A 20 -14.60 8.12 6.89
C ASN A 20 -13.32 7.41 7.33
N VAL A 21 -13.34 6.08 7.56
CA VAL A 21 -12.16 5.34 8.03
C VAL A 21 -11.05 5.33 6.98
N VAL A 22 -11.37 5.10 5.71
CA VAL A 22 -10.38 5.09 4.62
C VAL A 22 -9.90 6.50 4.31
N THR A 23 -10.82 7.46 4.23
CA THR A 23 -10.49 8.88 3.98
C THR A 23 -9.65 9.47 5.11
N ASP A 24 -9.99 9.16 6.37
CA ASP A 24 -9.21 9.59 7.53
C ASP A 24 -7.80 9.00 7.50
N PHE A 25 -7.68 7.71 7.14
CA PHE A 25 -6.37 7.06 7.01
C PHE A 25 -5.54 7.69 5.89
N ALA A 26 -6.12 7.87 4.70
CA ALA A 26 -5.45 8.51 3.58
C ALA A 26 -4.99 9.94 3.89
N LYS A 27 -5.85 10.72 4.57
CA LYS A 27 -5.47 12.05 5.05
C LYS A 27 -4.29 12.01 6.02
N THR A 28 -4.26 11.05 6.94
CA THR A 28 -3.14 10.87 7.86
C THR A 28 -1.83 10.62 7.10
N LEU A 29 -1.88 9.89 5.99
CA LEU A 29 -0.70 9.64 5.14
C LEU A 29 -0.31 10.86 4.30
N SER A 30 -1.27 11.69 3.86
CA SER A 30 -0.97 12.87 3.06
C SER A 30 -0.25 13.96 3.86
N ASP A 31 -0.51 14.02 5.17
CA ASP A 31 -0.02 15.06 6.07
C ASP A 31 1.29 14.66 6.80
N ALA A 32 1.83 13.47 6.53
CA ALA A 32 2.98 12.92 7.22
C ALA A 32 3.87 12.06 6.32
N CYS A 33 5.08 11.79 6.81
CA CYS A 33 5.94 10.75 6.27
C CYS A 33 5.72 9.48 7.09
N ALA A 34 5.22 8.41 6.44
CA ALA A 34 5.01 7.11 7.05
C ALA A 34 6.24 6.22 6.88
N SER A 35 6.56 5.44 7.92
CA SER A 35 7.60 4.40 7.85
C SER A 35 7.09 3.14 8.51
N PHE A 36 7.35 1.98 7.89
CA PHE A 36 6.95 0.68 8.42
C PHE A 36 7.77 -0.46 7.81
N GLY A 37 7.86 -1.55 8.58
CA GLY A 37 8.29 -2.83 8.06
C GLY A 37 7.11 -3.59 7.46
N TYR A 38 7.37 -4.47 6.51
CA TYR A 38 6.36 -5.36 5.95
C TYR A 38 6.88 -6.79 5.77
N THR A 39 5.96 -7.74 5.77
CA THR A 39 6.14 -9.06 5.17
C THR A 39 4.98 -9.29 4.22
N TYR A 40 5.22 -9.97 3.10
CA TYR A 40 4.13 -10.41 2.23
C TYR A 40 4.25 -11.89 1.91
N SER A 41 3.11 -12.49 1.62
CA SER A 41 3.00 -13.84 1.06
C SER A 41 1.93 -13.85 -0.01
N MET A 42 2.22 -14.49 -1.14
CA MET A 42 1.28 -14.73 -2.22
C MET A 42 0.96 -16.21 -2.24
N SER A 43 -0.32 -16.54 -2.19
CA SER A 43 -0.83 -17.89 -2.43
C SER A 43 -1.36 -17.99 -3.86
N GLY A 44 -1.07 -19.08 -4.55
CA GLY A 44 -1.46 -19.31 -5.94
C GLY A 44 -0.64 -20.40 -6.57
N GLN A 45 -0.54 -20.40 -7.89
CA GLN A 45 0.22 -21.42 -8.63
C GLN A 45 1.72 -21.40 -8.32
N VAL A 46 2.27 -20.21 -8.05
CA VAL A 46 3.68 -20.03 -7.65
C VAL A 46 3.68 -19.25 -6.35
N PRO A 47 3.86 -19.91 -5.19
CA PRO A 47 3.97 -19.21 -3.92
C PRO A 47 5.19 -18.29 -3.91
N LEU A 48 4.99 -17.07 -3.46
CA LEU A 48 6.04 -16.07 -3.31
C LEU A 48 5.91 -15.41 -1.94
N SER A 49 7.02 -15.08 -1.32
CA SER A 49 7.04 -14.33 -0.07
C SER A 49 8.28 -13.45 -0.01
N GLY A 50 8.18 -12.37 0.75
CA GLY A 50 9.27 -11.45 0.96
C GLY A 50 9.03 -10.54 2.14
N SER A 51 10.01 -9.67 2.40
CA SER A 51 9.94 -8.71 3.49
C SER A 51 10.83 -7.51 3.21
N GLY A 52 10.55 -6.44 3.93
CA GLY A 52 11.37 -5.23 3.80
C GLY A 52 10.87 -4.09 4.66
N THR A 53 11.32 -2.90 4.31
CA THR A 53 10.90 -1.64 4.91
C THR A 53 10.45 -0.66 3.85
N ILE A 54 9.48 0.19 4.20
CA ILE A 54 9.01 1.29 3.37
C ILE A 54 9.02 2.56 4.20
N ARG A 55 9.47 3.65 3.56
CA ARG A 55 9.24 5.02 3.97
C ARG A 55 8.52 5.71 2.81
N LEU A 56 7.37 6.32 3.06
CA LEU A 56 6.56 6.94 2.01
C LEU A 56 5.98 8.29 2.44
N GLN A 57 5.79 9.18 1.46
CA GLN A 57 5.15 10.48 1.62
C GLN A 57 4.57 10.90 0.27
N GLY A 58 3.24 10.90 0.15
CA GLY A 58 2.58 11.14 -1.14
C GLY A 58 3.00 10.13 -2.20
N ASP A 59 3.61 10.62 -3.28
CA ASP A 59 4.11 9.79 -4.40
C ASP A 59 5.62 9.50 -4.28
N SER A 60 6.26 9.94 -3.18
CA SER A 60 7.68 9.69 -2.92
C SER A 60 7.84 8.54 -1.93
N PHE A 61 8.78 7.63 -2.21
CA PHE A 61 9.03 6.50 -1.32
C PHE A 61 10.46 5.98 -1.42
N ILE A 62 10.88 5.32 -0.36
CA ILE A 62 12.06 4.46 -0.31
C ILE A 62 11.59 3.09 0.15
N MET A 63 11.89 2.06 -0.62
CA MET A 63 11.62 0.68 -0.30
C MET A 63 12.93 -0.10 -0.29
N LYS A 64 13.12 -0.96 0.71
CA LYS A 64 14.28 -1.85 0.80
C LYS A 64 13.82 -3.23 1.22
N GLY A 65 14.17 -4.25 0.46
CA GLY A 65 13.83 -5.64 0.76
C GLY A 65 14.13 -6.56 -0.40
N ASP A 66 14.33 -7.83 -0.09
CA ASP A 66 14.51 -8.90 -1.07
C ASP A 66 15.65 -8.66 -2.08
N GLY A 67 16.73 -7.98 -1.64
CA GLY A 67 17.88 -7.66 -2.48
C GLY A 67 17.72 -6.42 -3.35
N LEU A 68 16.54 -5.78 -3.32
CA LEU A 68 16.25 -4.55 -4.05
C LEU A 68 16.13 -3.35 -3.12
N GLU A 69 16.66 -2.20 -3.58
CA GLU A 69 16.38 -0.90 -3.01
C GLU A 69 15.74 -0.02 -4.09
N VAL A 70 14.55 0.51 -3.80
CA VAL A 70 13.86 1.42 -4.72
C VAL A 70 13.69 2.77 -4.05
N TYR A 71 14.15 3.80 -4.75
CA TYR A 71 14.02 5.19 -4.36
C TYR A 71 13.12 5.88 -5.39
N CYS A 72 12.21 6.72 -4.94
CA CYS A 72 11.32 7.47 -5.82
C CYS A 72 11.03 8.83 -5.19
N ASP A 73 11.38 9.91 -5.87
CA ASP A 73 11.07 11.27 -5.44
C ASP A 73 9.73 11.79 -6.00
N GLY A 74 8.97 10.89 -6.67
CA GLY A 74 7.71 11.20 -7.32
C GLY A 74 7.86 11.67 -8.78
N ALA A 75 9.08 11.85 -9.29
CA ALA A 75 9.38 12.19 -10.69
C ALA A 75 10.37 11.19 -11.30
N THR A 76 11.35 10.78 -10.54
CA THR A 76 12.37 9.82 -10.93
C THR A 76 12.34 8.62 -9.98
N ARG A 77 12.50 7.43 -10.54
CA ARG A 77 12.68 6.18 -9.80
C ARG A 77 14.09 5.64 -10.04
N TRP A 78 14.74 5.24 -8.97
CA TRP A 78 16.01 4.52 -8.97
C TRP A 78 15.76 3.13 -8.40
N THR A 79 16.04 2.10 -9.18
CA THR A 79 15.99 0.70 -8.74
C THR A 79 17.40 0.16 -8.66
N VAL A 80 17.82 -0.23 -7.47
CA VAL A 80 19.15 -0.77 -7.20
C VAL A 80 19.02 -2.24 -6.89
N ASP A 81 19.58 -3.09 -7.73
CA ASP A 81 19.81 -4.50 -7.46
C ASP A 81 21.17 -4.66 -6.78
N THR A 82 21.15 -5.00 -5.50
CA THR A 82 22.39 -5.10 -4.71
C THR A 82 23.18 -6.37 -5.01
N ALA A 83 22.53 -7.40 -5.55
CA ALA A 83 23.19 -8.66 -5.90
C ALA A 83 23.82 -8.61 -7.30
N ALA A 84 23.16 -7.92 -8.24
CA ALA A 84 23.69 -7.72 -9.59
C ALA A 84 24.64 -6.51 -9.68
N GLU A 85 24.70 -5.64 -8.67
CA GLU A 85 25.41 -4.37 -8.68
C GLU A 85 24.96 -3.46 -9.83
N GLU A 86 23.63 -3.40 -10.04
CA GLU A 86 23.01 -2.62 -11.09
C GLU A 86 22.10 -1.53 -10.52
N CYS A 87 22.02 -0.38 -11.19
CA CYS A 87 21.12 0.70 -10.87
C CYS A 87 20.43 1.20 -12.15
N TYR A 88 19.11 1.14 -12.14
CA TYR A 88 18.27 1.67 -13.23
C TYR A 88 17.63 2.98 -12.79
N ILE A 89 17.65 3.97 -13.68
CA ILE A 89 17.05 5.28 -13.46
C ILE A 89 15.97 5.51 -14.50
N GLU A 90 14.73 5.78 -14.05
CA GLU A 90 13.57 5.90 -14.92
C GLU A 90 12.74 7.12 -14.53
N SER A 91 12.06 7.73 -15.51
CA SER A 91 11.02 8.71 -15.25
C SER A 91 9.76 8.02 -14.78
N VAL A 92 9.15 8.52 -13.70
CA VAL A 92 7.86 8.03 -13.20
C VAL A 92 6.75 8.72 -13.98
N LYS A 93 5.85 7.93 -14.58
CA LYS A 93 4.61 8.45 -15.16
C LYS A 93 3.70 8.95 -14.04
N GLU A 94 2.94 10.03 -14.27
CA GLU A 94 1.99 10.56 -13.31
C GLU A 94 1.07 9.46 -12.74
N GLY A 95 0.97 9.41 -11.41
CA GLY A 95 0.17 8.42 -10.70
C GLY A 95 0.87 7.11 -10.35
N GLY A 96 2.17 7.01 -10.62
CA GLY A 96 2.92 5.75 -10.61
C GLY A 96 3.49 5.31 -9.26
N LEU A 97 2.66 5.02 -8.26
CA LEU A 97 3.07 4.02 -7.26
C LEU A 97 3.04 2.65 -7.97
N ASP A 98 4.20 2.08 -8.24
CA ASP A 98 4.32 0.75 -8.86
C ASP A 98 4.00 -0.34 -7.82
N TYR A 99 2.72 -0.41 -7.43
CA TYR A 99 2.23 -1.41 -6.48
C TYR A 99 2.18 -2.82 -7.08
N GLU A 100 2.32 -2.97 -8.40
CA GLU A 100 2.49 -4.27 -9.04
C GLU A 100 3.87 -4.85 -8.72
N ALA A 101 4.90 -3.99 -8.59
CA ALA A 101 6.23 -4.42 -8.16
C ALA A 101 6.30 -4.74 -6.67
N ASN A 102 5.52 -4.03 -5.82
CA ASN A 102 5.45 -4.33 -4.40
C ASN A 102 4.07 -3.99 -3.79
N PRO A 103 3.30 -5.03 -3.39
CA PRO A 103 1.96 -4.85 -2.85
C PRO A 103 1.90 -4.03 -1.55
N ALA A 104 2.99 -3.88 -0.81
CA ALA A 104 3.02 -3.05 0.40
C ALA A 104 2.91 -1.55 0.09
N LEU A 105 3.23 -1.11 -1.13
CA LEU A 105 3.02 0.27 -1.58
C LEU A 105 1.53 0.65 -1.69
N LEU A 106 0.63 -0.34 -1.79
CA LEU A 106 -0.81 -0.11 -1.77
C LEU A 106 -1.30 0.59 -0.52
N VAL A 107 -0.57 0.53 0.61
CA VAL A 107 -0.88 1.31 1.81
C VAL A 107 -0.99 2.81 1.49
N GLY A 108 -0.17 3.33 0.59
CA GLY A 108 -0.18 4.74 0.15
C GLY A 108 -1.19 5.08 -0.96
N ALA A 109 -1.86 4.09 -1.55
CA ALA A 109 -2.72 4.27 -2.73
C ALA A 109 -4.21 3.99 -2.49
N VAL A 110 -4.60 3.66 -1.25
CA VAL A 110 -5.95 3.16 -0.93
C VAL A 110 -7.09 4.10 -1.31
N ASP A 111 -6.88 5.42 -1.28
CA ASP A 111 -7.89 6.43 -1.60
C ASP A 111 -7.84 6.89 -3.06
N LYS A 112 -6.70 6.74 -3.73
CA LYS A 112 -6.48 7.19 -5.10
C LYS A 112 -6.95 6.16 -6.12
N ALA A 113 -6.60 4.90 -5.88
CA ALA A 113 -6.83 3.81 -6.83
C ALA A 113 -8.07 2.96 -6.51
N PHE A 114 -8.71 3.15 -5.35
CA PHE A 114 -9.79 2.29 -4.88
C PHE A 114 -10.98 3.06 -4.33
N LYS A 115 -12.15 2.41 -4.34
CA LYS A 115 -13.41 2.88 -3.75
C LYS A 115 -13.85 1.94 -2.64
N LEU A 116 -14.31 2.49 -1.52
CA LEU A 116 -14.84 1.69 -0.42
C LEU A 116 -16.14 0.98 -0.84
N LYS A 117 -16.19 -0.34 -0.65
CA LYS A 117 -17.36 -1.18 -0.85
C LYS A 117 -18.11 -1.46 0.45
N LYS A 118 -17.40 -1.82 1.51
CA LYS A 118 -17.95 -2.08 2.85
C LYS A 118 -16.85 -2.08 3.92
N THR A 119 -17.29 -1.99 5.19
CA THR A 119 -16.43 -2.24 6.35
C THR A 119 -16.96 -3.39 7.17
N VAL A 120 -16.06 -4.18 7.77
CA VAL A 120 -16.40 -5.34 8.61
C VAL A 120 -15.44 -5.36 9.80
N SER A 121 -15.96 -5.68 10.99
CA SER A 121 -15.09 -6.00 12.14
C SER A 121 -14.64 -7.46 12.03
N THR A 122 -13.34 -7.69 12.10
CA THR A 122 -12.75 -9.03 11.96
C THR A 122 -11.48 -9.18 12.80
N THR A 123 -10.79 -10.29 12.63
CA THR A 123 -9.48 -10.54 13.24
C THR A 123 -8.45 -10.75 12.13
N PHE A 124 -7.31 -10.07 12.22
CA PHE A 124 -6.17 -10.22 11.34
C PHE A 124 -4.91 -10.49 12.19
N ASN A 125 -4.20 -11.58 11.92
CA ASN A 125 -3.03 -12.01 12.69
C ASN A 125 -3.27 -12.01 14.23
N GLY A 126 -4.44 -12.49 14.68
CA GLY A 126 -4.82 -12.53 16.10
C GLY A 126 -5.27 -11.19 16.70
N GLN A 127 -5.25 -10.10 15.96
CA GLN A 127 -5.66 -8.78 16.40
C GLN A 127 -7.04 -8.40 15.84
N LYS A 128 -7.90 -7.81 16.68
CA LYS A 128 -9.16 -7.21 16.22
C LYS A 128 -8.88 -6.00 15.34
N VAL A 129 -9.49 -5.97 14.15
CA VAL A 129 -9.31 -4.92 13.16
C VAL A 129 -10.66 -4.53 12.52
N THR A 130 -10.69 -3.33 11.96
CA THR A 130 -11.70 -2.95 10.97
C THR A 130 -11.13 -3.24 9.58
N GLN A 131 -11.77 -4.15 8.86
CA GLN A 131 -11.47 -4.45 7.46
C GLN A 131 -12.29 -3.50 6.58
N ALA A 132 -11.62 -2.64 5.83
CA ALA A 132 -12.22 -1.86 4.76
C ALA A 132 -12.02 -2.62 3.44
N VAL A 133 -13.10 -3.14 2.89
CA VAL A 133 -13.10 -3.84 1.59
C VAL A 133 -13.29 -2.80 0.50
N LEU A 134 -12.36 -2.78 -0.44
CA LEU A 134 -12.22 -1.79 -1.49
C LEU A 134 -12.27 -2.46 -2.86
N GLU A 135 -12.86 -1.80 -3.84
CA GLU A 135 -12.82 -2.21 -5.24
C GLU A 135 -11.99 -1.22 -6.06
N PRO A 136 -11.28 -1.66 -7.11
CA PRO A 136 -10.53 -0.75 -7.97
C PRO A 136 -11.41 0.35 -8.56
N ALA A 137 -10.89 1.57 -8.63
CA ALA A 137 -11.58 2.70 -9.26
C ALA A 137 -11.70 2.52 -10.79
N THR A 138 -10.73 1.83 -11.39
CA THR A 138 -10.70 1.43 -12.81
C THR A 138 -10.56 -0.09 -12.90
N LYS A 139 -10.96 -0.69 -14.03
CA LYS A 139 -10.91 -2.16 -14.23
C LYS A 139 -9.68 -2.60 -15.04
N ASP A 140 -8.72 -1.73 -15.25
CA ASP A 140 -7.61 -1.95 -16.18
C ASP A 140 -6.41 -2.67 -15.55
N GLY A 141 -6.47 -2.96 -14.23
CA GLY A 141 -5.41 -3.63 -13.50
C GLY A 141 -5.72 -5.08 -13.14
N ASN A 142 -4.72 -5.78 -12.62
CA ASN A 142 -4.82 -7.17 -12.17
C ASN A 142 -5.51 -7.31 -10.79
N ILE A 143 -5.67 -6.24 -10.01
CA ILE A 143 -6.30 -6.28 -8.69
C ILE A 143 -7.81 -6.24 -8.84
N THR A 144 -8.50 -7.22 -8.25
CA THR A 144 -9.98 -7.32 -8.26
C THR A 144 -10.61 -6.81 -6.96
N GLU A 145 -9.92 -6.95 -5.84
CA GLU A 145 -10.37 -6.46 -4.54
C GLU A 145 -9.16 -6.21 -3.63
N LEU A 146 -9.21 -5.12 -2.86
CA LEU A 146 -8.24 -4.79 -1.81
C LEU A 146 -8.96 -4.71 -0.47
N SER A 147 -8.42 -5.33 0.57
CA SER A 147 -8.87 -5.16 1.95
C SER A 147 -7.80 -4.50 2.79
N LEU A 148 -8.08 -3.31 3.32
CA LEU A 148 -7.21 -2.61 4.28
C LEU A 148 -7.63 -2.99 5.69
N MET A 149 -6.69 -3.52 6.48
CA MET A 149 -6.88 -3.89 7.88
C MET A 149 -6.39 -2.77 8.79
N LEU A 150 -7.30 -2.13 9.51
CA LEU A 150 -6.99 -1.03 10.43
C LEU A 150 -7.22 -1.46 11.88
N THR A 151 -6.26 -1.17 12.73
CA THR A 151 -6.39 -1.36 14.19
C THR A 151 -7.39 -0.36 14.78
N SER A 152 -7.78 -0.52 16.04
CA SER A 152 -8.58 0.47 16.78
C SER A 152 -7.92 1.86 16.86
N ALA A 153 -6.58 1.91 16.79
CA ALA A 153 -5.81 3.16 16.71
C ALA A 153 -5.69 3.71 15.27
N LYS A 154 -6.48 3.19 14.31
CA LYS A 154 -6.47 3.57 12.88
C LYS A 154 -5.11 3.39 12.19
N LYS A 155 -4.22 2.55 12.75
CA LYS A 155 -2.96 2.18 12.11
C LYS A 155 -3.17 0.98 11.19
N PRO A 156 -2.47 0.88 10.04
CA PRO A 156 -2.56 -0.29 9.17
C PRO A 156 -1.93 -1.51 9.87
N ALA A 157 -2.67 -2.60 9.94
CA ALA A 157 -2.17 -3.91 10.37
C ALA A 157 -1.72 -4.75 9.17
N GLY A 158 -2.31 -4.49 8.00
CA GLY A 158 -1.98 -5.19 6.77
C GLY A 158 -3.00 -4.98 5.66
N LEU A 159 -2.77 -5.70 4.56
CA LEU A 159 -3.62 -5.73 3.38
C LEU A 159 -3.90 -7.17 2.96
N LEU A 160 -5.07 -7.41 2.36
CA LEU A 160 -5.33 -8.58 1.52
C LEU A 160 -5.64 -8.07 0.11
N VAL A 161 -4.97 -8.63 -0.89
CA VAL A 161 -5.13 -8.26 -2.30
C VAL A 161 -5.55 -9.48 -3.08
N ASN A 162 -6.69 -9.43 -3.71
CA ASN A 162 -7.17 -10.45 -4.63
C ASN A 162 -6.88 -10.01 -6.07
N THR A 163 -6.36 -10.92 -6.88
CA THR A 163 -6.00 -10.65 -8.26
C THR A 163 -6.90 -11.41 -9.25
N SER A 164 -6.94 -10.99 -10.50
CA SER A 164 -7.79 -11.58 -11.54
C SER A 164 -7.37 -12.99 -11.95
N ASP A 165 -6.11 -13.35 -11.73
CA ASP A 165 -5.56 -14.69 -11.95
C ASP A 165 -5.76 -15.65 -10.74
N GLY A 166 -6.52 -15.20 -9.72
CA GLY A 166 -6.88 -15.98 -8.54
C GLY A 166 -5.82 -16.05 -7.44
N ASN A 167 -4.76 -15.25 -7.53
CA ASN A 167 -3.79 -15.15 -6.45
C ASN A 167 -4.36 -14.31 -5.30
N VAL A 168 -3.95 -14.63 -4.07
CA VAL A 168 -4.22 -13.83 -2.88
C VAL A 168 -2.89 -13.42 -2.26
N ILE A 169 -2.69 -12.10 -2.15
CA ILE A 169 -1.50 -11.53 -1.53
C ILE A 169 -1.89 -11.02 -0.15
N THR A 170 -1.20 -11.51 0.87
CA THR A 170 -1.34 -11.03 2.25
C THR A 170 -0.12 -10.19 2.59
N VAL A 171 -0.32 -8.93 2.94
CA VAL A 171 0.72 -8.04 3.46
C VAL A 171 0.47 -7.82 4.94
N THR A 172 1.48 -8.05 5.78
CA THR A 172 1.47 -7.69 7.19
C THR A 172 2.34 -6.46 7.40
N VAL A 173 1.78 -5.43 8.03
CA VAL A 173 2.49 -4.19 8.38
C VAL A 173 2.97 -4.27 9.82
N LYS A 174 4.22 -3.85 10.05
CA LYS A 174 4.88 -3.83 11.37
C LYS A 174 5.49 -2.45 11.63
N ASP A 175 5.57 -2.08 12.89
CA ASP A 175 6.29 -0.89 13.35
C ASP A 175 5.88 0.41 12.62
N PHE A 176 4.57 0.54 12.31
CA PHE A 176 4.05 1.70 11.62
C PHE A 176 4.21 2.97 12.46
N THR A 177 4.93 3.94 11.90
CA THR A 177 5.21 5.24 12.52
C THR A 177 4.93 6.36 11.54
N LEU A 178 4.60 7.53 12.09
CA LEU A 178 4.40 8.77 11.35
C LEU A 178 5.37 9.81 11.89
N THR A 179 6.00 10.54 10.99
CA THR A 179 6.88 11.67 11.28
C THR A 179 6.44 12.89 10.46
N PRO A 180 6.86 14.11 10.82
CA PRO A 180 6.62 15.27 9.97
C PRO A 180 7.11 15.04 8.54
N THR A 181 6.47 15.71 7.59
CA THR A 181 6.87 15.69 6.18
C THR A 181 8.30 16.19 6.01
N THR A 182 8.97 15.70 4.98
CA THR A 182 10.34 16.08 4.61
C THR A 182 10.39 16.52 3.15
N ALA A 183 11.50 17.12 2.74
CA ALA A 183 11.70 17.49 1.34
C ALA A 183 11.75 16.27 0.43
N ARG A 184 11.28 16.39 -0.83
CA ARG A 184 11.21 15.28 -1.81
C ARG A 184 12.60 14.71 -2.12
N GLU A 185 13.61 15.55 -2.10
CA GLU A 185 15.02 15.20 -2.32
C GLU A 185 15.53 14.15 -1.31
N ALA A 186 14.88 14.06 -0.14
CA ALA A 186 15.19 13.04 0.88
C ALA A 186 14.79 11.62 0.45
N PHE A 187 14.08 11.47 -0.67
CA PHE A 187 13.67 10.20 -1.27
C PHE A 187 14.47 9.88 -2.55
N ALA A 188 15.30 10.81 -3.03
CA ALA A 188 16.17 10.59 -4.17
C ALA A 188 17.41 9.78 -3.79
N LEU A 189 17.90 8.98 -4.73
CA LEU A 189 19.17 8.31 -4.61
C LEU A 189 20.30 9.22 -5.11
N ASP A 190 21.30 9.45 -4.28
CA ASP A 190 22.56 10.02 -4.73
C ASP A 190 23.44 8.90 -5.31
N THR A 191 23.38 8.71 -6.62
CA THR A 191 24.13 7.65 -7.32
C THR A 191 25.65 7.75 -7.17
N LYS A 192 26.19 8.93 -6.80
CA LYS A 192 27.62 9.10 -6.51
C LYS A 192 28.06 8.37 -5.25
N LYS A 193 27.11 7.97 -4.39
CA LYS A 193 27.38 7.19 -3.18
C LYS A 193 27.34 5.68 -3.41
N LEU A 194 26.91 5.22 -4.58
CA LEU A 194 27.04 3.82 -4.95
C LEU A 194 28.52 3.45 -5.13
N ASN A 195 28.86 2.20 -4.88
CA ASN A 195 30.18 1.69 -5.16
C ASN A 195 30.50 1.84 -6.66
N LYS A 196 31.77 1.99 -7.01
CA LYS A 196 32.25 2.18 -8.40
C LYS A 196 31.96 0.99 -9.30
N ASP A 197 31.71 -0.18 -8.72
CA ASP A 197 31.41 -1.41 -9.44
C ASP A 197 29.97 -1.47 -9.97
N TYR A 198 29.08 -0.55 -9.48
CA TYR A 198 27.70 -0.51 -9.95
C TYR A 198 27.59 -0.03 -11.40
N PHE A 199 26.91 -0.83 -12.20
CA PHE A 199 26.51 -0.45 -13.55
C PHE A 199 25.24 0.40 -13.50
N ILE A 200 25.33 1.66 -13.95
CA ILE A 200 24.21 2.62 -13.90
C ILE A 200 23.64 2.79 -15.30
N THR A 201 22.37 2.45 -15.47
CA THR A 201 21.60 2.64 -16.71
C THR A 201 20.57 3.73 -16.52
N ASP A 202 20.72 4.86 -17.24
CA ASP A 202 19.75 5.96 -17.24
C ASP A 202 18.82 5.81 -18.46
N LEU A 203 17.53 5.56 -18.19
CA LEU A 203 16.48 5.32 -19.19
C LEU A 203 15.53 6.52 -19.37
N ARG A 204 15.85 7.69 -18.80
CA ARG A 204 15.01 8.90 -18.87
C ARG A 204 15.09 9.60 -20.20
#